data_547fc25b3a73affaadac0c76791cfb22
#
_entry.id   547fc25b3a73affaadac0c76791cfb22
#
_cell.length_a   1.000
_cell.length_b   1.000
_cell.length_c   1.000
_cell.angle_alpha   90.00
_cell.angle_beta   90.00
_cell.angle_gamma   90.00
#
_symmetry.space_group_name_H-M   'P 1'
#
loop_
_entity.id
_entity.type
_entity.pdbx_description
1 polymer ?
#
loop_
_entity_poly.entity_id
_entity_poly.type
_entity_poly.pdbx_seq_one_letter_code
_entity_poly.pdbx_strand_id
1 'polypeptide(L)'
;MNADDIAREAKCPPTSITIPKIINEQINNALSANASFIYETTLSSQFDKSLIERVKAAGYRIEFIYVTVSTPDDNIKRVGHRVESGGHNVCQEDILRRRKRSLCHFETVCAQVNHWWLYDNTEYGAPHKLVAEGTPQASGEQQITIFNQDLYAGFMQYKQSEVNPYMAEVERARIARKAKIQNSQTK
;
A
#
# COMPACT_ATOMS: atom_id res chain seq x y z
N MET A 1 -8.85 7.52 -8.57
CA MET A 1 -7.59 7.93 -9.24
C MET A 1 -6.71 6.70 -9.32
N ASN A 2 -6.48 6.20 -10.51
CA ASN A 2 -5.70 5.00 -10.80
C ASN A 2 -4.53 5.38 -11.71
N ALA A 3 -3.30 4.94 -11.37
CA ALA A 3 -2.10 5.30 -12.11
C ALA A 3 -2.10 4.76 -13.57
N ASP A 4 -2.64 3.55 -13.78
CA ASP A 4 -2.69 2.93 -15.11
C ASP A 4 -3.70 3.65 -16.02
N ASP A 5 -4.84 4.09 -15.49
CA ASP A 5 -5.83 4.87 -16.25
C ASP A 5 -5.26 6.24 -16.64
N ILE A 6 -4.64 6.94 -15.68
CA ILE A 6 -3.99 8.23 -15.92
C ILE A 6 -2.87 8.10 -16.97
N ALA A 7 -2.07 7.03 -16.91
CA ALA A 7 -1.03 6.77 -17.90
C ALA A 7 -1.60 6.58 -19.30
N ARG A 8 -2.72 5.86 -19.41
CA ARG A 8 -3.43 5.63 -20.68
C ARG A 8 -3.97 6.96 -21.26
N GLU A 9 -4.63 7.77 -20.43
CA GLU A 9 -5.17 9.07 -20.83
C GLU A 9 -4.07 10.06 -21.22
N ALA A 10 -2.99 10.12 -20.43
CA ALA A 10 -1.84 11.00 -20.69
C ALA A 10 -0.91 10.48 -21.81
N LYS A 11 -1.19 9.29 -22.37
CA LYS A 11 -0.35 8.62 -23.39
C LYS A 11 1.14 8.56 -22.99
N CYS A 12 1.41 8.29 -21.71
CA CYS A 12 2.76 8.17 -21.18
C CYS A 12 2.93 6.85 -20.40
N PRO A 13 4.18 6.34 -20.25
CA PRO A 13 4.43 5.13 -19.48
C PRO A 13 3.94 5.27 -18.02
N PRO A 14 3.36 4.23 -17.39
CA PRO A 14 2.94 4.27 -15.99
C PRO A 14 4.09 4.53 -14.99
N THR A 15 5.34 4.32 -15.43
CA THR A 15 6.56 4.65 -14.67
C THR A 15 7.00 6.10 -14.80
N SER A 16 6.30 6.90 -15.63
CA SER A 16 6.63 8.31 -15.81
C SER A 16 6.50 9.09 -14.50
N ILE A 17 7.47 9.99 -14.27
CA ILE A 17 7.43 10.94 -13.14
C ILE A 17 6.23 11.90 -13.22
N THR A 18 5.59 11.99 -14.37
CA THR A 18 4.39 12.82 -14.61
C THR A 18 3.17 12.26 -13.87
N ILE A 19 3.03 10.92 -13.77
CA ILE A 19 1.87 10.27 -13.16
C ILE A 19 1.65 10.67 -11.69
N PRO A 20 2.66 10.59 -10.79
CA PRO A 20 2.51 11.07 -9.42
C PRO A 20 2.14 12.55 -9.32
N LYS A 21 2.60 13.39 -10.26
CA LYS A 21 2.24 14.83 -10.29
C LYS A 21 0.77 15.01 -10.62
N ILE A 22 0.27 14.34 -11.65
CA ILE A 22 -1.16 14.39 -12.04
C ILE A 22 -2.04 13.88 -10.89
N ILE A 23 -1.68 12.75 -10.27
CA ILE A 23 -2.40 12.21 -9.11
C ILE A 23 -2.46 13.25 -7.98
N ASN A 24 -1.32 13.84 -7.63
CA ASN A 24 -1.28 14.84 -6.55
C ASN A 24 -2.11 16.09 -6.88
N GLU A 25 -2.12 16.54 -8.13
CA GLU A 25 -2.97 17.64 -8.59
C GLU A 25 -4.46 17.30 -8.50
N GLN A 26 -4.87 16.13 -8.97
CA GLN A 26 -6.26 15.66 -8.85
C GLN A 26 -6.71 15.56 -7.39
N ILE A 27 -5.84 15.07 -6.49
CA ILE A 27 -6.13 15.00 -5.06
C ILE A 27 -6.27 16.42 -4.48
N ASN A 28 -5.38 17.34 -4.82
CA ASN A 28 -5.47 18.74 -4.36
C ASN A 28 -6.78 19.39 -4.83
N ASN A 29 -7.17 19.17 -6.07
CA ASN A 29 -8.42 19.67 -6.61
C ASN A 29 -9.64 19.10 -5.86
N ALA A 30 -9.65 17.79 -5.58
CA ALA A 30 -10.69 17.15 -4.79
C ALA A 30 -10.77 17.72 -3.37
N LEU A 31 -9.62 17.90 -2.70
CA LEU A 31 -9.55 18.50 -1.36
C LEU A 31 -10.06 19.95 -1.37
N SER A 32 -9.66 20.75 -2.34
CA SER A 32 -10.10 22.16 -2.47
C SER A 32 -11.59 22.28 -2.77
N ALA A 33 -12.16 21.31 -3.49
CA ALA A 33 -13.60 21.25 -3.80
C ALA A 33 -14.41 20.55 -2.71
N ASN A 34 -13.78 20.07 -1.64
CA ASN A 34 -14.40 19.24 -0.59
C ASN A 34 -15.14 18.03 -1.18
N ALA A 35 -14.58 17.42 -2.23
CA ALA A 35 -15.18 16.33 -2.98
C ALA A 35 -14.61 14.98 -2.54
N SER A 36 -15.46 13.97 -2.39
CA SER A 36 -15.03 12.60 -2.14
C SER A 36 -14.23 12.05 -3.32
N PHE A 37 -13.25 11.19 -3.05
CA PHE A 37 -12.45 10.54 -4.09
C PHE A 37 -12.01 9.14 -3.70
N ILE A 38 -11.69 8.33 -4.69
CA ILE A 38 -11.04 7.02 -4.54
C ILE A 38 -9.63 7.12 -5.08
N TYR A 39 -8.65 6.62 -4.33
CA TYR A 39 -7.26 6.54 -4.73
C TYR A 39 -6.76 5.10 -4.64
N GLU A 40 -6.26 4.57 -5.74
CA GLU A 40 -5.67 3.24 -5.82
C GLU A 40 -4.15 3.32 -5.74
N THR A 41 -3.56 2.50 -4.88
CA THR A 41 -2.11 2.47 -4.66
C THR A 41 -1.63 1.07 -4.31
N THR A 42 -0.34 0.81 -4.53
CA THR A 42 0.33 -0.39 -4.01
C THR A 42 0.71 -0.25 -2.53
N LEU A 43 0.43 0.89 -1.91
CA LEU A 43 0.79 1.23 -0.53
C LEU A 43 2.30 1.09 -0.23
N SER A 44 3.15 1.27 -1.22
CA SER A 44 4.59 1.02 -1.11
C SER A 44 5.44 2.29 -1.03
N SER A 45 4.82 3.47 -1.04
CA SER A 45 5.49 4.77 -1.08
C SER A 45 5.31 5.60 0.20
N GLN A 46 6.21 6.57 0.43
CA GLN A 46 6.04 7.55 1.50
C GLN A 46 4.92 8.55 1.20
N PHE A 47 4.59 8.74 -0.09
CA PHE A 47 3.48 9.59 -0.52
C PHE A 47 2.16 9.10 0.07
N ASP A 48 1.94 7.77 0.13
CA ASP A 48 0.71 7.19 0.67
C ASP A 48 0.49 7.59 2.15
N LYS A 49 1.57 7.61 2.95
CA LYS A 49 1.50 8.04 4.36
C LYS A 49 1.18 9.52 4.50
N SER A 50 1.90 10.38 3.77
CA SER A 50 1.67 11.83 3.80
C SER A 50 0.29 12.21 3.29
N LEU A 51 -0.25 11.44 2.35
CA LEU A 51 -1.61 11.62 1.86
C LEU A 51 -2.64 11.36 2.96
N ILE A 52 -2.52 10.25 3.71
CA ILE A 52 -3.44 9.93 4.81
C ILE A 52 -3.45 11.05 5.84
N GLU A 53 -2.28 11.54 6.27
CA GLU A 53 -2.17 12.65 7.21
C GLU A 53 -2.85 13.92 6.68
N ARG A 54 -2.62 14.26 5.42
CA ARG A 54 -3.20 15.44 4.77
C ARG A 54 -4.72 15.37 4.65
N VAL A 55 -5.24 14.21 4.22
CA VAL A 55 -6.69 13.98 4.04
C VAL A 55 -7.39 13.97 5.41
N LYS A 56 -6.76 13.38 6.42
CA LYS A 56 -7.24 13.42 7.81
C LYS A 56 -7.29 14.83 8.37
N ALA A 57 -6.23 15.62 8.15
CA ALA A 57 -6.17 17.03 8.58
C ALA A 57 -7.24 17.90 7.89
N ALA A 58 -7.66 17.54 6.68
CA ALA A 58 -8.76 18.17 5.96
C ALA A 58 -10.16 17.70 6.41
N GLY A 59 -10.26 16.85 7.45
CA GLY A 59 -11.53 16.41 8.03
C GLY A 59 -12.24 15.29 7.27
N TYR A 60 -11.58 14.63 6.33
CA TYR A 60 -12.19 13.52 5.60
C TYR A 60 -12.33 12.26 6.46
N ARG A 61 -13.41 11.54 6.24
CA ARG A 61 -13.53 10.14 6.63
C ARG A 61 -12.73 9.29 5.65
N ILE A 62 -11.83 8.45 6.16
CA ILE A 62 -10.95 7.61 5.37
C ILE A 62 -11.36 6.15 5.53
N GLU A 63 -11.62 5.49 4.41
CA GLU A 63 -11.91 4.07 4.34
C GLU A 63 -10.79 3.38 3.56
N PHE A 64 -10.27 2.28 4.10
CA PHE A 64 -9.11 1.60 3.57
C PHE A 64 -9.46 0.16 3.19
N ILE A 65 -9.35 -0.17 1.92
CA ILE A 65 -9.54 -1.52 1.39
C ILE A 65 -8.16 -2.08 1.02
N TYR A 66 -7.74 -3.14 1.71
CA TYR A 66 -6.49 -3.82 1.43
C TYR A 66 -6.76 -5.17 0.78
N VAL A 67 -6.33 -5.32 -0.47
CA VAL A 67 -6.45 -6.59 -1.22
C VAL A 67 -5.08 -7.24 -1.29
N THR A 68 -4.99 -8.48 -0.81
CA THR A 68 -3.75 -9.25 -0.79
C THR A 68 -3.90 -10.60 -1.49
N VAL A 69 -2.79 -11.28 -1.68
CA VAL A 69 -2.70 -12.68 -2.08
C VAL A 69 -1.80 -13.44 -1.12
N SER A 70 -1.94 -14.74 -1.02
CA SER A 70 -1.28 -15.55 0.01
C SER A 70 0.24 -15.53 -0.10
N THR A 71 0.80 -15.65 -1.30
CA THR A 71 2.25 -15.80 -1.50
C THR A 71 2.83 -14.74 -2.44
N PRO A 72 4.16 -14.49 -2.40
CA PRO A 72 4.85 -13.66 -3.39
C PRO A 72 4.68 -14.18 -4.82
N ASP A 73 4.67 -15.51 -4.98
CA ASP A 73 4.52 -16.15 -6.30
C ASP A 73 3.15 -15.85 -6.91
N ASP A 74 2.10 -15.77 -6.09
CA ASP A 74 0.77 -15.38 -6.56
C ASP A 74 0.75 -13.93 -7.05
N ASN A 75 1.51 -13.02 -6.42
CA ASN A 75 1.69 -11.67 -6.95
C ASN A 75 2.38 -11.67 -8.32
N ILE A 76 3.44 -12.48 -8.49
CA ILE A 76 4.18 -12.58 -9.75
C ILE A 76 3.27 -13.15 -10.84
N LYS A 77 2.54 -14.23 -10.56
CA LYS A 77 1.57 -14.84 -11.51
C LYS A 77 0.50 -13.82 -11.93
N ARG A 78 -0.05 -13.03 -11.00
CA ARG A 78 -1.05 -12.00 -11.32
C ARG A 78 -0.52 -10.92 -12.23
N VAL A 79 0.73 -10.48 -12.02
CA VAL A 79 1.38 -9.52 -12.93
C VAL A 79 1.58 -10.17 -14.31
N GLY A 80 1.96 -11.46 -14.38
CA GLY A 80 2.04 -12.22 -15.62
C GLY A 80 0.71 -12.20 -16.39
N HIS A 81 -0.39 -12.62 -15.78
CA HIS A 81 -1.73 -12.60 -16.40
C HIS A 81 -2.17 -11.20 -16.84
N ARG A 82 -1.82 -10.16 -16.05
CA ARG A 82 -2.11 -8.78 -16.43
C ARG A 82 -1.34 -8.37 -17.69
N VAL A 83 -0.07 -8.79 -17.81
CA VAL A 83 0.76 -8.53 -19.00
C VAL A 83 0.21 -9.25 -20.23
N GLU A 84 -0.18 -10.51 -20.09
CA GLU A 84 -0.85 -11.29 -21.17
C GLU A 84 -2.13 -10.61 -21.64
N SER A 85 -2.84 -9.90 -20.73
CA SER A 85 -4.03 -9.11 -21.05
C SER A 85 -3.73 -7.69 -21.54
N GLY A 86 -2.48 -7.37 -21.91
CA GLY A 86 -2.06 -6.08 -22.42
C GLY A 86 -1.70 -5.02 -21.35
N GLY A 87 -1.58 -5.43 -20.10
CA GLY A 87 -1.18 -4.55 -19.00
C GLY A 87 0.33 -4.33 -18.92
N HIS A 88 0.73 -3.40 -18.07
CA HIS A 88 2.13 -3.03 -17.88
C HIS A 88 2.92 -4.11 -17.14
N ASN A 89 4.13 -4.41 -17.63
CA ASN A 89 5.06 -5.33 -16.98
C ASN A 89 5.81 -4.63 -15.83
N VAL A 90 6.02 -5.37 -14.74
CA VAL A 90 6.81 -4.96 -13.59
C VAL A 90 7.83 -6.05 -13.30
N CYS A 91 9.11 -5.71 -13.12
CA CYS A 91 10.12 -6.72 -12.81
C CYS A 91 9.84 -7.39 -11.45
N GLN A 92 10.23 -8.66 -11.34
CA GLN A 92 9.93 -9.49 -10.17
C GLN A 92 10.46 -8.87 -8.87
N GLU A 93 11.66 -8.30 -8.88
CA GLU A 93 12.27 -7.66 -7.73
C GLU A 93 11.42 -6.47 -7.22
N ASP A 94 10.86 -5.69 -8.14
CA ASP A 94 9.98 -4.57 -7.78
C ASP A 94 8.65 -5.06 -7.20
N ILE A 95 8.09 -6.16 -7.72
CA ILE A 95 6.88 -6.77 -7.16
C ILE A 95 7.12 -7.18 -5.70
N LEU A 96 8.20 -7.92 -5.45
CA LEU A 96 8.56 -8.41 -4.12
C LEU A 96 8.86 -7.25 -3.16
N ARG A 97 9.61 -6.26 -3.63
CA ARG A 97 9.94 -5.06 -2.85
C ARG A 97 8.70 -4.25 -2.47
N ARG A 98 7.77 -4.04 -3.42
CA ARG A 98 6.52 -3.31 -3.18
C ARG A 98 5.63 -4.08 -2.22
N ARG A 99 5.52 -5.42 -2.37
CA ARG A 99 4.77 -6.26 -1.44
C ARG A 99 5.27 -6.11 0.01
N LYS A 100 6.59 -6.24 0.24
CA LYS A 100 7.17 -6.07 1.59
C LYS A 100 6.85 -4.70 2.17
N ARG A 101 7.02 -3.63 1.39
CA ARG A 101 6.69 -2.26 1.84
C ARG A 101 5.20 -2.08 2.15
N SER A 102 4.33 -2.61 1.31
CA SER A 102 2.89 -2.57 1.51
C SER A 102 2.49 -3.24 2.83
N LEU A 103 3.01 -4.44 3.08
CA LEU A 103 2.78 -5.17 4.34
C LEU A 103 3.29 -4.41 5.58
N CYS A 104 4.45 -3.74 5.46
CA CYS A 104 4.96 -2.87 6.53
C CYS A 104 4.03 -1.72 6.86
N HIS A 105 3.37 -1.16 5.84
CA HIS A 105 2.51 0.01 6.01
C HIS A 105 1.09 -0.36 6.49
N PHE A 106 0.66 -1.60 6.29
CA PHE A 106 -0.72 -2.04 6.56
C PHE A 106 -1.21 -1.64 7.96
N GLU A 107 -0.55 -2.07 9.03
CA GLU A 107 -0.99 -1.76 10.40
C GLU A 107 -0.93 -0.27 10.72
N THR A 108 0.10 0.42 10.22
CA THR A 108 0.24 1.87 10.40
C THR A 108 -0.93 2.61 9.77
N VAL A 109 -1.41 2.15 8.61
CA VAL A 109 -2.56 2.73 7.92
C VAL A 109 -3.85 2.36 8.64
N CYS A 110 -4.03 1.09 9.03
CA CYS A 110 -5.19 0.65 9.80
C CYS A 110 -5.42 1.49 11.07
N ALA A 111 -4.34 1.92 11.74
CA ALA A 111 -4.43 2.77 12.93
C ALA A 111 -4.82 4.24 12.65
N GLN A 112 -4.78 4.68 11.39
CA GLN A 112 -5.00 6.09 11.01
C GLN A 112 -6.30 6.35 10.27
N VAL A 113 -6.95 5.30 9.76
CA VAL A 113 -8.20 5.40 8.99
C VAL A 113 -9.42 5.23 9.89
N ASN A 114 -10.61 5.52 9.37
CA ASN A 114 -11.85 5.36 10.13
C ASN A 114 -12.37 3.93 10.13
N HIS A 115 -12.13 3.20 9.03
CA HIS A 115 -12.47 1.80 8.88
C HIS A 115 -11.56 1.15 7.86
N TRP A 116 -11.26 -0.15 8.01
CA TRP A 116 -10.47 -0.90 7.06
C TRP A 116 -11.04 -2.30 6.80
N TRP A 117 -10.82 -2.81 5.60
CA TRP A 117 -11.15 -4.17 5.18
C TRP A 117 -9.92 -4.86 4.60
N LEU A 118 -9.76 -6.13 4.95
CA LEU A 118 -8.77 -7.04 4.37
C LEU A 118 -9.46 -8.06 3.49
N TYR A 119 -9.10 -8.11 2.22
CA TYR A 119 -9.58 -9.09 1.26
C TYR A 119 -8.45 -9.99 0.77
N ASP A 120 -8.75 -11.29 0.65
CA ASP A 120 -7.93 -12.25 -0.09
C ASP A 120 -8.38 -12.32 -1.55
N ASN A 121 -7.41 -12.27 -2.44
CA ASN A 121 -7.59 -12.40 -3.89
C ASN A 121 -6.59 -13.42 -4.47
N THR A 122 -6.31 -14.50 -3.75
CA THR A 122 -5.34 -15.52 -4.20
C THR A 122 -5.87 -16.31 -5.38
N GLU A 123 -7.14 -16.69 -5.35
CA GLU A 123 -7.80 -17.46 -6.42
C GLU A 123 -8.11 -16.57 -7.62
N TYR A 124 -7.46 -16.85 -8.76
CA TYR A 124 -7.64 -16.06 -9.98
C TYR A 124 -9.02 -16.28 -10.58
N GLY A 125 -9.70 -15.19 -10.93
CA GLY A 125 -11.05 -15.24 -11.53
C GLY A 125 -12.19 -15.48 -10.52
N ALA A 126 -11.89 -15.74 -9.25
CA ALA A 126 -12.89 -15.83 -8.20
C ALA A 126 -13.18 -14.46 -7.56
N PRO A 127 -14.35 -14.26 -6.94
CA PRO A 127 -14.63 -13.08 -6.12
C PRO A 127 -13.64 -12.94 -4.98
N HIS A 128 -13.29 -11.70 -4.63
CA HIS A 128 -12.46 -11.43 -3.47
C HIS A 128 -13.14 -11.92 -2.19
N LYS A 129 -12.40 -12.60 -1.33
CA LYS A 129 -12.92 -13.13 -0.05
C LYS A 129 -12.63 -12.10 1.04
N LEU A 130 -13.67 -11.62 1.71
CA LEU A 130 -13.51 -10.79 2.90
C LEU A 130 -12.90 -11.64 4.02
N VAL A 131 -11.75 -11.22 4.53
CA VAL A 131 -10.97 -11.93 5.55
C VAL A 131 -11.20 -11.33 6.92
N ALA A 132 -11.09 -10.02 7.02
CA ALA A 132 -11.30 -9.28 8.26
C ALA A 132 -11.64 -7.82 7.96
N GLU A 133 -12.22 -7.16 8.96
CA GLU A 133 -12.38 -5.72 8.99
C GLU A 133 -12.06 -5.16 10.36
N GLY A 134 -11.81 -3.85 10.45
CA GLY A 134 -11.54 -3.25 11.74
C GLY A 134 -11.74 -1.75 11.78
N THR A 135 -11.86 -1.28 13.03
CA THR A 135 -12.04 0.14 13.36
C THR A 135 -11.08 0.52 14.48
N PRO A 136 -10.24 1.55 14.31
CA PRO A 136 -9.43 2.07 15.41
C PRO A 136 -10.31 2.63 16.53
N GLN A 137 -9.96 2.33 17.77
CA GLN A 137 -10.61 2.86 18.94
C GLN A 137 -9.84 4.07 19.50
N ALA A 138 -10.50 4.91 20.26
CA ALA A 138 -9.86 6.06 20.92
C ALA A 138 -8.74 5.65 21.90
N SER A 139 -8.78 4.41 22.40
CA SER A 139 -7.72 3.81 23.22
C SER A 139 -6.41 3.53 22.46
N GLY A 140 -6.43 3.58 21.11
CA GLY A 140 -5.34 3.14 20.24
C GLY A 140 -5.41 1.65 19.87
N GLU A 141 -6.31 0.91 20.43
CA GLU A 141 -6.58 -0.48 20.07
C GLU A 141 -7.40 -0.60 18.79
N GLN A 142 -7.44 -1.79 18.20
CA GLN A 142 -8.27 -2.10 17.04
C GLN A 142 -9.44 -2.99 17.47
N GLN A 143 -10.64 -2.59 17.12
CA GLN A 143 -11.76 -3.53 17.14
C GLN A 143 -11.77 -4.28 15.82
N ILE A 144 -11.51 -5.59 15.84
CA ILE A 144 -11.35 -6.41 14.64
C ILE A 144 -12.43 -7.49 14.62
N THR A 145 -13.11 -7.63 13.48
CA THR A 145 -13.99 -8.74 13.15
C THR A 145 -13.31 -9.63 12.12
N ILE A 146 -13.15 -10.91 12.41
CA ILE A 146 -12.51 -11.89 11.53
C ILE A 146 -13.59 -12.79 10.93
N PHE A 147 -13.68 -12.80 9.59
CA PHE A 147 -14.66 -13.61 8.85
C PHE A 147 -14.05 -14.95 8.37
N ASN A 148 -12.72 -14.98 8.20
CA ASN A 148 -11.98 -16.19 7.83
C ASN A 148 -10.71 -16.30 8.68
N GLN A 149 -10.76 -17.14 9.71
CA GLN A 149 -9.69 -17.30 10.69
C GLN A 149 -8.40 -17.83 10.08
N ASP A 150 -8.48 -18.80 9.17
CA ASP A 150 -7.29 -19.42 8.56
C ASP A 150 -6.57 -18.45 7.63
N LEU A 151 -7.31 -17.73 6.78
CA LEU A 151 -6.73 -16.72 5.90
C LEU A 151 -6.14 -15.56 6.71
N TYR A 152 -6.81 -15.13 7.79
CA TYR A 152 -6.29 -14.06 8.65
C TYR A 152 -5.01 -14.50 9.37
N ALA A 153 -5.00 -15.69 9.96
CA ALA A 153 -3.81 -16.23 10.62
C ALA A 153 -2.64 -16.38 9.64
N GLY A 154 -2.90 -16.92 8.45
CA GLY A 154 -1.91 -17.03 7.38
C GLY A 154 -1.35 -15.67 6.95
N PHE A 155 -2.21 -14.67 6.76
CA PHE A 155 -1.79 -13.30 6.44
C PHE A 155 -0.88 -12.71 7.54
N MET A 156 -1.27 -12.84 8.80
CA MET A 156 -0.50 -12.31 9.93
C MET A 156 0.83 -13.04 10.11
N GLN A 157 0.85 -14.38 9.96
CA GLN A 157 2.07 -15.17 9.99
C GLN A 157 3.03 -14.77 8.88
N TYR A 158 2.52 -14.66 7.64
CA TYR A 158 3.31 -14.24 6.49
C TYR A 158 3.87 -12.82 6.68
N LYS A 159 3.05 -11.90 7.17
CA LYS A 159 3.47 -10.55 7.48
C LYS A 159 4.63 -10.54 8.50
N GLN A 160 4.55 -11.32 9.56
CA GLN A 160 5.62 -11.42 10.57
C GLN A 160 6.91 -11.99 9.98
N SER A 161 6.83 -13.03 9.15
CA SER A 161 8.00 -13.69 8.56
C SER A 161 8.71 -12.81 7.52
N GLU A 162 7.98 -12.02 6.75
CA GLU A 162 8.54 -11.22 5.65
C GLU A 162 8.83 -9.76 6.04
N VAL A 163 7.99 -9.18 6.91
CA VAL A 163 8.10 -7.76 7.25
C VAL A 163 9.15 -7.51 8.32
N ASN A 164 9.17 -8.30 9.38
CA ASN A 164 10.08 -8.05 10.49
C ASN A 164 11.56 -8.12 10.09
N PRO A 165 12.03 -9.12 9.32
CA PRO A 165 13.39 -9.13 8.81
C PRO A 165 13.71 -7.95 7.90
N TYR A 166 12.79 -7.60 7.00
CA TYR A 166 12.94 -6.47 6.09
C TYR A 166 13.04 -5.13 6.85
N MET A 167 12.21 -4.91 7.86
CA MET A 167 12.26 -3.69 8.66
C MET A 167 13.55 -3.59 9.47
N ALA A 168 14.04 -4.69 10.03
CA ALA A 168 15.32 -4.72 10.71
C ALA A 168 16.49 -4.37 9.78
N GLU A 169 16.44 -4.79 8.52
CA GLU A 169 17.42 -4.44 7.50
C GLU A 169 17.35 -2.95 7.12
N VAL A 170 16.14 -2.44 6.87
CA VAL A 170 15.90 -1.02 6.56
C VAL A 170 16.41 -0.10 7.68
N GLU A 171 16.14 -0.45 8.94
CA GLU A 171 16.58 0.36 10.07
C GLU A 171 18.11 0.31 10.26
N ARG A 172 18.73 -0.86 10.09
CA ARG A 172 20.20 -0.98 10.06
C ARG A 172 20.82 -0.10 8.98
N ALA A 173 20.27 -0.10 7.77
CA ALA A 173 20.75 0.74 6.67
C ALA A 173 20.56 2.24 6.97
N ARG A 174 19.46 2.62 7.61
CA ARG A 174 19.18 3.99 8.05
C ARG A 174 20.18 4.48 9.09
N ILE A 175 20.47 3.66 10.09
CA ILE A 175 21.46 3.97 11.15
C ILE A 175 22.85 4.15 10.52
N ALA A 176 23.25 3.21 9.66
CA ALA A 176 24.55 3.29 8.97
C ALA A 176 24.68 4.56 8.10
N ARG A 177 23.61 4.97 7.42
CA ARG A 177 23.59 6.20 6.63
C ARG A 177 23.73 7.45 7.50
N LYS A 178 23.01 7.51 8.64
CA LYS A 178 23.12 8.63 9.59
C LYS A 178 24.53 8.77 10.15
N ALA A 179 25.16 7.67 10.55
CA ALA A 179 26.54 7.64 11.04
C ALA A 179 27.55 8.16 10.00
N LYS A 180 27.37 7.77 8.71
CA LYS A 180 28.22 8.29 7.62
C LYS A 180 28.09 9.81 7.43
N ILE A 181 26.88 10.35 7.52
CA ILE A 181 26.61 11.79 7.37
C ILE A 181 27.28 12.56 8.53
N GLN A 182 27.12 12.10 9.77
CA GLN A 182 27.74 12.72 10.94
C GLN A 182 29.28 12.73 10.85
N ASN A 183 29.87 11.63 10.43
CA ASN A 183 31.33 11.54 10.27
C ASN A 183 31.88 12.39 9.10
N SER A 184 31.05 12.76 8.13
CA SER A 184 31.44 13.65 7.04
C SER A 184 31.30 15.14 7.37
N GLN A 185 30.56 15.49 8.42
CA GLN A 185 30.40 16.88 8.90
C GLN A 185 31.42 17.25 9.99
N THR A 186 32.17 16.28 10.50
CA THR A 186 33.21 16.45 11.54
C THR A 186 34.64 16.50 10.96
N LYS A 187 34.80 16.45 9.65
CA LYS A 187 36.04 16.65 8.92
C LYS A 187 36.00 17.96 8.16
#